data_12db2953fe80258c5835b169ab5460a8
#
_entry.id   12db2953fe80258c5835b169ab5460a8
#
_cell.length_a   1.000
_cell.length_b   1.000
_cell.length_c   1.000
_cell.angle_alpha   90.00
_cell.angle_beta   90.00
_cell.angle_gamma   90.00
#
_symmetry.space_group_name_H-M   'P 1'
#
loop_
_entity.id
_entity.type
_entity.pdbx_description
1 polymer ?
#
loop_
_entity_poly.entity_id
_entity_poly.type
_entity_poly.pdbx_seq_one_letter_code
_entity_poly.pdbx_strand_id
1 'polypeptide(L)'
;MIANLTGLFLSVLAASAVLPSVIADAKSAKLETTDTMIPSGEPGVELFVRNKHRAGKQAFSADKIVLFVHGATYPAETAFDLPIEGMSMMDLIASRGYDVYLVDVRGYGRSTRPAEMSQPPGANKPIVSTKVAAHDLGAAVDFILKKRHVSKINVMGWSWGTSIAGLYTSENNNRVNRLVLYAPQWIRTEPRAPAAANAPPLGAYRLVSKDSARERWLKGVPEDKKSDLIPPGIFDAWADATWATDPDSSKQNPPMLRAPNGVAEDNANYWTAGKALYDPTKISVPTLILQICQATWRRVILLS
;
A
#
# COMPACT_ATOMS: atom_id res chain seq x y z
N MET A 1 27.10 -14.42 -41.33
CA MET A 1 27.02 -14.94 -39.94
C MET A 1 25.58 -14.76 -39.47
N ILE A 2 24.77 -15.81 -39.62
CA ILE A 2 23.34 -15.82 -39.26
C ILE A 2 23.28 -16.42 -37.84
N ALA A 3 23.05 -15.59 -36.85
CA ALA A 3 22.93 -16.05 -35.45
C ALA A 3 21.47 -16.33 -35.11
N ASN A 4 21.24 -17.53 -34.62
CA ASN A 4 20.00 -18.18 -34.27
C ASN A 4 18.99 -17.31 -33.48
N LEU A 5 17.84 -17.04 -34.11
CA LEU A 5 16.64 -16.42 -33.50
C LEU A 5 15.69 -17.44 -32.83
N THR A 6 16.08 -18.69 -32.66
CA THR A 6 15.22 -19.76 -32.14
C THR A 6 15.21 -19.86 -30.59
N GLY A 7 16.15 -19.21 -29.90
CA GLY A 7 16.21 -19.28 -28.43
C GLY A 7 15.23 -18.34 -27.68
N LEU A 8 14.74 -17.29 -28.35
CA LEU A 8 13.94 -16.25 -27.68
C LEU A 8 12.44 -16.59 -27.63
N PHE A 9 11.95 -17.45 -28.52
CA PHE A 9 10.55 -17.87 -28.56
C PHE A 9 10.19 -18.96 -27.54
N LEU A 10 11.14 -19.80 -27.13
CA LEU A 10 10.90 -20.85 -26.15
C LEU A 10 10.79 -20.28 -24.72
N SER A 11 11.47 -19.19 -24.38
CA SER A 11 11.41 -18.58 -23.06
C SER A 11 10.10 -17.82 -22.80
N VAL A 12 9.47 -17.26 -23.83
CA VAL A 12 8.16 -16.56 -23.70
C VAL A 12 7.01 -17.56 -23.57
N LEU A 13 7.07 -18.69 -24.28
CA LEU A 13 6.08 -19.77 -24.17
C LEU A 13 6.14 -20.49 -22.81
N ALA A 14 7.32 -20.66 -22.23
CA ALA A 14 7.48 -21.25 -20.90
C ALA A 14 6.90 -20.34 -19.79
N ALA A 15 7.06 -19.02 -19.91
CA ALA A 15 6.47 -18.06 -18.96
C ALA A 15 4.94 -18.02 -19.03
N SER A 16 4.35 -18.17 -20.21
CA SER A 16 2.90 -18.19 -20.39
C SER A 16 2.22 -19.46 -19.89
N ALA A 17 2.94 -20.58 -19.80
CA ALA A 17 2.42 -21.85 -19.28
C ALA A 17 2.55 -21.97 -17.77
N VAL A 18 3.48 -21.24 -17.13
CA VAL A 18 3.73 -21.30 -15.69
C VAL A 18 2.70 -20.48 -14.90
N LEU A 19 2.22 -19.35 -15.44
CA LEU A 19 1.25 -18.48 -14.78
C LEU A 19 -0.08 -19.16 -14.43
N PRO A 20 -0.75 -19.91 -15.29
CA PRO A 20 -2.01 -20.59 -14.98
C PRO A 20 -1.88 -21.65 -13.89
N SER A 21 -0.81 -22.47 -13.93
CA SER A 21 -0.58 -23.50 -12.90
C SER A 21 -0.28 -22.88 -11.53
N VAL A 22 0.46 -21.80 -11.50
CA VAL A 22 0.78 -21.04 -10.29
C VAL A 22 -0.46 -20.45 -9.62
N ILE A 23 -1.41 -19.95 -10.41
CA ILE A 23 -2.68 -19.40 -9.93
C ILE A 23 -3.60 -20.54 -9.46
N ALA A 24 -3.66 -21.64 -10.17
CA ALA A 24 -4.46 -22.80 -9.80
C ALA A 24 -3.99 -23.41 -8.45
N ASP A 25 -2.69 -23.58 -8.26
CA ASP A 25 -2.10 -24.05 -7.00
C ASP A 25 -2.38 -23.09 -5.84
N ALA A 26 -2.33 -21.77 -6.11
CA ALA A 26 -2.64 -20.77 -5.10
C ALA A 26 -4.11 -20.79 -4.68
N LYS A 27 -5.05 -20.98 -5.62
CA LYS A 27 -6.49 -21.09 -5.35
C LYS A 27 -6.85 -22.34 -4.57
N SER A 28 -6.09 -23.45 -4.70
CA SER A 28 -6.31 -24.69 -3.96
C SER A 28 -5.75 -24.67 -2.54
N ALA A 29 -4.90 -23.72 -2.20
CA ALA A 29 -4.27 -23.65 -0.89
C ALA A 29 -5.29 -23.27 0.20
N LYS A 30 -5.41 -24.11 1.23
CA LYS A 30 -6.19 -23.75 2.42
C LYS A 30 -5.43 -22.69 3.23
N LEU A 31 -6.03 -21.53 3.39
CA LEU A 31 -5.47 -20.40 4.14
C LEU A 31 -6.25 -20.16 5.44
N GLU A 32 -5.53 -19.69 6.45
CA GLU A 32 -6.08 -19.15 7.68
C GLU A 32 -5.97 -17.63 7.66
N THR A 33 -7.04 -16.95 8.06
CA THR A 33 -7.10 -15.47 8.18
C THR A 33 -7.41 -15.12 9.63
N THR A 34 -6.66 -14.19 10.20
CA THR A 34 -6.86 -13.68 11.55
C THR A 34 -6.83 -12.16 11.54
N ASP A 35 -7.88 -11.55 12.07
CA ASP A 35 -7.99 -10.11 12.28
C ASP A 35 -7.73 -9.79 13.75
N THR A 36 -6.93 -8.75 14.01
CA THR A 36 -6.55 -8.35 15.37
C THR A 36 -6.52 -6.83 15.46
N MET A 37 -7.10 -6.27 16.52
CA MET A 37 -6.84 -4.88 16.91
C MET A 37 -5.65 -4.86 17.85
N ILE A 38 -4.66 -4.00 17.56
CA ILE A 38 -3.45 -3.87 18.36
C ILE A 38 -3.31 -2.43 18.86
N PRO A 39 -2.79 -2.18 20.07
CA PRO A 39 -2.51 -0.82 20.53
C PRO A 39 -1.39 -0.21 19.67
N SER A 40 -1.54 1.08 19.31
CA SER A 40 -0.49 1.84 18.61
C SER A 40 0.66 2.28 19.51
N GLY A 41 0.50 2.16 20.83
CA GLY A 41 1.36 2.77 21.84
C GLY A 41 0.88 4.15 22.30
N GLU A 42 -0.06 4.77 21.63
CA GLU A 42 -0.74 5.99 22.05
C GLU A 42 -2.09 5.66 22.70
N PRO A 43 -2.46 6.31 23.81
CA PRO A 43 -3.73 6.05 24.50
C PRO A 43 -4.95 6.22 23.55
N GLY A 44 -5.83 5.24 23.54
CA GLY A 44 -7.08 5.28 22.77
C GLY A 44 -6.93 5.04 21.26
N VAL A 45 -5.73 4.71 20.79
CA VAL A 45 -5.48 4.41 19.36
C VAL A 45 -5.18 2.93 19.17
N GLU A 46 -6.05 2.24 18.48
CA GLU A 46 -5.90 0.84 18.06
C GLU A 46 -5.76 0.74 16.54
N LEU A 47 -4.91 -0.17 16.10
CA LEU A 47 -4.62 -0.41 14.70
C LEU A 47 -5.14 -1.78 14.28
N PHE A 48 -5.80 -1.82 13.14
CA PHE A 48 -6.24 -3.06 12.53
C PHE A 48 -5.08 -3.75 11.82
N VAL A 49 -4.86 -5.02 12.16
CA VAL A 49 -3.89 -5.91 11.54
C VAL A 49 -4.59 -7.17 11.08
N ARG A 50 -4.45 -7.52 9.81
CA ARG A 50 -4.84 -8.83 9.28
C ARG A 50 -3.62 -9.69 9.03
N ASN A 51 -3.73 -10.96 9.36
CA ASN A 51 -2.73 -11.97 9.04
C ASN A 51 -3.34 -13.07 8.18
N LYS A 52 -2.59 -13.52 7.16
CA LYS A 52 -2.92 -14.70 6.35
C LYS A 52 -1.72 -15.60 6.18
N HIS A 53 -1.92 -16.89 6.31
CA HIS A 53 -0.92 -17.92 6.07
C HIS A 53 -1.56 -19.26 5.69
N ARG A 54 -0.75 -20.23 5.26
CA ARG A 54 -1.24 -21.59 5.02
C ARG A 54 -1.79 -22.20 6.31
N ALA A 55 -2.95 -22.84 6.21
CA ALA A 55 -3.59 -23.51 7.34
C ALA A 55 -2.66 -24.56 7.97
N GLY A 56 -2.68 -24.61 9.30
CA GLY A 56 -1.84 -25.54 10.09
C GLY A 56 -0.37 -25.15 10.20
N LYS A 57 0.10 -24.09 9.53
CA LYS A 57 1.50 -23.64 9.63
C LYS A 57 1.64 -22.58 10.72
N GLN A 58 2.37 -22.88 11.80
CA GLN A 58 2.51 -21.99 12.95
C GLN A 58 3.89 -21.34 13.06
N ALA A 59 4.94 -21.95 12.48
CA ALA A 59 6.31 -21.42 12.55
C ALA A 59 6.76 -20.87 11.20
N PHE A 60 7.37 -19.69 11.25
CA PHE A 60 7.88 -18.98 10.08
C PHE A 60 9.25 -18.38 10.38
N SER A 61 10.19 -18.53 9.46
CA SER A 61 11.47 -17.81 9.52
C SER A 61 11.28 -16.34 9.12
N ALA A 62 12.16 -15.48 9.58
CA ALA A 62 12.10 -14.02 9.35
C ALA A 62 11.97 -13.64 7.86
N ASP A 63 12.60 -14.39 6.96
CA ASP A 63 12.55 -14.18 5.50
C ASP A 63 11.21 -14.56 4.87
N LYS A 64 10.35 -15.27 5.61
CA LYS A 64 9.00 -15.68 5.20
C LYS A 64 7.86 -14.87 5.83
N ILE A 65 8.17 -13.86 6.62
CA ILE A 65 7.18 -12.96 7.22
C ILE A 65 7.22 -11.63 6.47
N VAL A 66 6.07 -11.12 6.03
CA VAL A 66 5.97 -9.84 5.32
C VAL A 66 4.79 -9.02 5.83
N LEU A 67 5.04 -7.72 6.08
CA LEU A 67 4.03 -6.74 6.47
C LEU A 67 3.84 -5.73 5.34
N PHE A 68 2.58 -5.51 4.94
CA PHE A 68 2.18 -4.53 3.95
C PHE A 68 1.63 -3.26 4.60
N VAL A 69 2.05 -2.10 4.11
CA VAL A 69 1.47 -0.80 4.46
C VAL A 69 0.96 -0.08 3.23
N HIS A 70 -0.26 0.45 3.34
CA HIS A 70 -1.05 1.01 2.24
C HIS A 70 -0.61 2.42 1.81
N GLY A 71 -1.19 2.89 0.71
CA GLY A 71 -0.99 4.23 0.17
C GLY A 71 -1.88 5.30 0.82
N ALA A 72 -1.91 6.49 0.19
CA ALA A 72 -2.43 7.74 0.79
C ALA A 72 -3.96 7.86 0.92
N THR A 73 -4.76 6.94 0.36
CA THR A 73 -6.21 7.17 0.26
C THR A 73 -7.03 5.95 0.68
N TYR A 74 -6.55 4.77 0.34
CA TYR A 74 -7.31 3.54 0.48
C TYR A 74 -6.66 2.63 1.53
N PRO A 75 -7.46 1.93 2.36
CA PRO A 75 -6.95 1.07 3.42
C PRO A 75 -6.26 -0.18 2.87
N ALA A 76 -5.48 -0.82 3.73
CA ALA A 76 -4.67 -1.97 3.36
C ALA A 76 -5.51 -3.18 2.92
N GLU A 77 -6.67 -3.39 3.55
CA GLU A 77 -7.56 -4.51 3.23
C GLU A 77 -7.99 -4.48 1.76
N THR A 78 -8.47 -3.34 1.26
CA THR A 78 -8.92 -3.22 -0.13
C THR A 78 -7.79 -2.97 -1.13
N ALA A 79 -6.59 -2.63 -0.64
CA ALA A 79 -5.40 -2.51 -1.47
C ALA A 79 -4.70 -3.86 -1.72
N PHE A 80 -4.69 -4.76 -0.73
CA PHE A 80 -3.88 -5.99 -0.79
C PHE A 80 -4.67 -7.28 -0.61
N ASP A 81 -5.88 -7.21 -0.03
CA ASP A 81 -6.66 -8.39 0.33
C ASP A 81 -8.08 -8.43 -0.24
N LEU A 82 -8.35 -7.67 -1.29
CA LEU A 82 -9.59 -7.79 -2.01
C LEU A 82 -9.53 -8.97 -2.98
N PRO A 83 -10.40 -10.01 -2.83
CA PRO A 83 -10.37 -11.21 -3.66
C PRO A 83 -10.99 -10.93 -5.04
N ILE A 84 -10.26 -10.26 -5.92
CA ILE A 84 -10.67 -10.07 -7.31
C ILE A 84 -10.52 -11.40 -8.03
N GLU A 85 -11.58 -11.84 -8.71
CA GLU A 85 -11.63 -13.15 -9.38
C GLU A 85 -11.32 -14.34 -8.44
N GLY A 86 -11.66 -14.17 -7.15
CA GLY A 86 -11.57 -15.21 -6.14
C GLY A 86 -10.18 -15.37 -5.50
N MET A 87 -9.25 -14.44 -5.71
CA MET A 87 -7.94 -14.45 -5.05
C MET A 87 -7.40 -13.04 -4.85
N SER A 88 -6.88 -12.75 -3.66
CA SER A 88 -6.19 -11.50 -3.35
C SER A 88 -4.67 -11.63 -3.53
N MET A 89 -3.97 -10.48 -3.49
CA MET A 89 -2.51 -10.46 -3.43
C MET A 89 -1.99 -11.16 -2.16
N MET A 90 -2.66 -10.96 -1.02
CA MET A 90 -2.31 -11.68 0.22
C MET A 90 -2.49 -13.18 0.07
N ASP A 91 -3.59 -13.65 -0.57
CA ASP A 91 -3.82 -15.06 -0.80
C ASP A 91 -2.71 -15.69 -1.65
N LEU A 92 -2.32 -15.01 -2.73
CA LEU A 92 -1.25 -15.47 -3.61
C LEU A 92 0.07 -15.65 -2.85
N ILE A 93 0.44 -14.70 -2.00
CA ILE A 93 1.72 -14.72 -1.27
C ILE A 93 1.65 -15.73 -0.12
N ALA A 94 0.54 -15.79 0.62
CA ALA A 94 0.32 -16.75 1.68
C ALA A 94 0.33 -18.20 1.15
N SER A 95 -0.27 -18.43 -0.01
CA SER A 95 -0.24 -19.76 -0.69
C SER A 95 1.18 -20.21 -1.06
N ARG A 96 2.15 -19.29 -1.16
CA ARG A 96 3.59 -19.58 -1.36
C ARG A 96 4.34 -19.86 -0.06
N GLY A 97 3.61 -20.00 1.05
CA GLY A 97 4.17 -20.36 2.36
C GLY A 97 4.71 -19.19 3.16
N TYR A 98 4.37 -17.96 2.78
CA TYR A 98 4.63 -16.78 3.59
C TYR A 98 3.58 -16.59 4.67
N ASP A 99 3.98 -15.91 5.72
CA ASP A 99 3.14 -15.34 6.76
C ASP A 99 2.93 -13.86 6.42
N VAL A 100 1.75 -13.54 5.91
CA VAL A 100 1.48 -12.23 5.32
C VAL A 100 0.63 -11.41 6.27
N TYR A 101 1.07 -10.20 6.54
CA TYR A 101 0.36 -9.21 7.35
C TYR A 101 0.04 -7.97 6.52
N LEU A 102 -1.03 -7.30 6.86
CA LEU A 102 -1.30 -5.93 6.50
C LEU A 102 -1.66 -5.12 7.74
N VAL A 103 -1.44 -3.82 7.69
CA VAL A 103 -1.87 -2.87 8.73
C VAL A 103 -2.58 -1.69 8.10
N ASP A 104 -3.72 -1.29 8.68
CA ASP A 104 -4.29 0.02 8.45
C ASP A 104 -3.64 1.00 9.42
N VAL A 105 -3.03 2.09 8.94
CA VAL A 105 -2.62 3.17 9.84
C VAL A 105 -3.86 3.91 10.36
N ARG A 106 -3.74 4.61 11.49
CA ARG A 106 -4.86 5.38 12.06
C ARG A 106 -5.52 6.27 11.02
N GLY A 107 -6.82 6.44 11.11
CA GLY A 107 -7.60 7.23 10.16
C GLY A 107 -8.01 6.47 8.90
N TYR A 108 -7.56 5.22 8.72
CA TYR A 108 -7.89 4.38 7.57
C TYR A 108 -8.54 3.07 8.01
N GLY A 109 -9.34 2.51 7.11
CA GLY A 109 -9.93 1.19 7.24
C GLY A 109 -10.62 0.96 8.58
N ARG A 110 -10.21 -0.06 9.28
CA ARG A 110 -10.76 -0.49 10.57
C ARG A 110 -9.98 0.03 11.78
N SER A 111 -8.88 0.76 11.55
CA SER A 111 -8.10 1.40 12.63
C SER A 111 -8.83 2.60 13.21
N THR A 112 -8.48 2.98 14.44
CA THR A 112 -9.03 4.16 15.12
C THR A 112 -8.94 5.40 14.23
N ARG A 113 -10.06 6.09 14.09
CA ARG A 113 -10.11 7.40 13.44
C ARG A 113 -9.87 8.50 14.45
N PRO A 114 -8.88 9.41 14.21
CA PRO A 114 -8.71 10.61 15.03
C PRO A 114 -10.00 11.43 15.15
N ALA A 115 -10.23 12.06 16.29
CA ALA A 115 -11.47 12.80 16.60
C ALA A 115 -11.77 13.92 15.59
N GLU A 116 -10.74 14.48 14.96
CA GLU A 116 -10.83 15.49 13.92
C GLU A 116 -11.58 14.99 12.67
N MET A 117 -11.59 13.69 12.42
CA MET A 117 -12.36 13.11 11.32
C MET A 117 -13.88 13.10 11.57
N SER A 118 -14.32 13.37 12.79
CA SER A 118 -15.75 13.55 13.12
C SER A 118 -16.21 15.00 13.05
N GLN A 119 -15.29 15.92 12.71
CA GLN A 119 -15.53 17.36 12.58
C GLN A 119 -15.48 17.76 11.09
N PRO A 120 -15.94 18.96 10.71
CA PRO A 120 -15.77 19.44 9.34
C PRO A 120 -14.29 19.44 8.91
N PRO A 121 -13.98 19.05 7.67
CA PRO A 121 -12.57 18.93 7.22
C PRO A 121 -11.69 20.13 7.50
N GLY A 122 -12.23 21.35 7.31
CA GLY A 122 -11.51 22.62 7.52
C GLY A 122 -11.40 23.07 8.97
N ALA A 123 -12.00 22.36 9.93
CA ALA A 123 -11.98 22.75 11.33
C ALA A 123 -10.60 22.54 12.01
N ASN A 124 -9.80 21.66 11.47
CA ASN A 124 -8.49 21.27 12.01
C ASN A 124 -7.41 21.23 10.94
N LYS A 125 -6.15 21.29 11.37
CA LYS A 125 -4.99 21.12 10.51
C LYS A 125 -4.90 19.67 9.99
N PRO A 126 -4.10 19.41 8.93
CA PRO A 126 -3.83 18.06 8.45
C PRO A 126 -3.42 17.10 9.57
N ILE A 127 -4.00 15.91 9.56
CA ILE A 127 -3.71 14.85 10.52
C ILE A 127 -3.05 13.64 9.84
N VAL A 128 -2.43 12.77 10.62
CA VAL A 128 -1.78 11.54 10.17
C VAL A 128 -0.67 11.81 9.16
N SER A 129 0.38 12.51 9.61
CA SER A 129 1.60 12.69 8.84
C SER A 129 2.32 11.35 8.59
N THR A 130 3.29 11.34 7.68
CA THR A 130 4.14 10.15 7.45
C THR A 130 4.87 9.71 8.72
N LYS A 131 5.24 10.64 9.60
CA LYS A 131 5.87 10.29 10.90
C LYS A 131 4.90 9.55 11.82
N VAL A 132 3.66 10.01 11.92
CA VAL A 132 2.62 9.34 12.71
C VAL A 132 2.35 7.95 12.12
N ALA A 133 2.22 7.83 10.80
CA ALA A 133 2.01 6.56 10.15
C ALA A 133 3.21 5.59 10.28
N ALA A 134 4.44 6.10 10.33
CA ALA A 134 5.64 5.27 10.59
C ALA A 134 5.67 4.75 12.03
N HIS A 135 5.15 5.53 12.99
CA HIS A 135 4.95 5.06 14.37
C HIS A 135 3.92 3.92 14.42
N ASP A 136 2.78 4.06 13.71
CA ASP A 136 1.77 3.00 13.60
C ASP A 136 2.34 1.73 12.95
N LEU A 137 3.14 1.88 11.88
CA LEU A 137 3.86 0.75 11.28
C LEU A 137 4.79 0.08 12.29
N GLY A 138 5.49 0.86 13.11
CA GLY A 138 6.37 0.37 14.18
C GLY A 138 5.64 -0.50 15.20
N ALA A 139 4.45 -0.09 15.62
CA ALA A 139 3.61 -0.87 16.52
C ALA A 139 3.19 -2.22 15.90
N ALA A 140 2.85 -2.23 14.60
CA ALA A 140 2.54 -3.47 13.89
C ALA A 140 3.76 -4.38 13.75
N VAL A 141 4.94 -3.82 13.46
CA VAL A 141 6.20 -4.58 13.43
C VAL A 141 6.48 -5.21 14.80
N ASP A 142 6.39 -4.44 15.89
CA ASP A 142 6.63 -4.95 17.25
C ASP A 142 5.68 -6.08 17.64
N PHE A 143 4.41 -5.94 17.30
CA PHE A 143 3.41 -6.98 17.47
C PHE A 143 3.80 -8.28 16.75
N ILE A 144 4.22 -8.19 15.49
CA ILE A 144 4.58 -9.37 14.67
C ILE A 144 5.87 -10.01 15.19
N LEU A 145 6.89 -9.21 15.51
CA LEU A 145 8.16 -9.71 16.06
C LEU A 145 7.92 -10.50 17.34
N LYS A 146 7.09 -9.97 18.24
CA LYS A 146 6.69 -10.64 19.49
C LYS A 146 5.88 -11.90 19.22
N LYS A 147 4.86 -11.83 18.34
CA LYS A 147 3.97 -12.96 18.01
C LYS A 147 4.72 -14.13 17.38
N ARG A 148 5.73 -13.84 16.54
CA ARG A 148 6.48 -14.86 15.78
C ARG A 148 7.85 -15.21 16.37
N HIS A 149 8.24 -14.57 17.48
CA HIS A 149 9.53 -14.78 18.13
C HIS A 149 10.72 -14.62 17.17
N VAL A 150 10.67 -13.59 16.32
CA VAL A 150 11.73 -13.24 15.37
C VAL A 150 12.22 -11.81 15.63
N SER A 151 13.44 -11.49 15.20
CA SER A 151 14.04 -10.16 15.38
C SER A 151 13.80 -9.22 14.20
N LYS A 152 13.45 -9.76 13.03
CA LYS A 152 13.28 -9.01 11.79
C LYS A 152 12.15 -9.58 10.95
N ILE A 153 11.50 -8.73 10.15
CA ILE A 153 10.52 -9.14 9.13
C ILE A 153 10.76 -8.37 7.82
N ASN A 154 10.16 -8.82 6.73
CA ASN A 154 10.13 -8.04 5.50
C ASN A 154 9.01 -7.01 5.58
N VAL A 155 9.26 -5.81 5.03
CA VAL A 155 8.28 -4.73 4.98
C VAL A 155 8.08 -4.31 3.53
N MET A 156 6.84 -4.14 3.11
CA MET A 156 6.47 -3.62 1.80
C MET A 156 5.56 -2.41 1.94
N GLY A 157 5.97 -1.29 1.37
CA GLY A 157 5.15 -0.08 1.24
C GLY A 157 4.68 0.14 -0.19
N TRP A 158 3.43 0.59 -0.35
CA TRP A 158 2.87 1.00 -1.63
C TRP A 158 2.58 2.49 -1.66
N SER A 159 3.03 3.21 -2.71
CA SER A 159 2.77 4.64 -2.88
C SER A 159 3.23 5.44 -1.64
N TRP A 160 2.36 6.14 -0.92
CA TRP A 160 2.70 6.78 0.36
C TRP A 160 3.26 5.80 1.39
N GLY A 161 2.81 4.55 1.38
CA GLY A 161 3.38 3.49 2.21
C GLY A 161 4.88 3.31 2.01
N THR A 162 5.43 3.68 0.85
CA THR A 162 6.88 3.66 0.62
C THR A 162 7.62 4.72 1.45
N SER A 163 7.01 5.90 1.64
CA SER A 163 7.54 6.94 2.53
C SER A 163 7.47 6.50 3.99
N ILE A 164 6.37 5.84 4.39
CA ILE A 164 6.19 5.28 5.74
C ILE A 164 7.25 4.20 6.00
N ALA A 165 7.33 3.20 5.12
CA ALA A 165 8.25 2.08 5.25
C ALA A 165 9.72 2.53 5.15
N GLY A 166 10.03 3.48 4.26
CA GLY A 166 11.37 4.04 4.11
C GLY A 166 11.82 4.81 5.35
N LEU A 167 10.97 5.70 5.87
CA LEU A 167 11.24 6.43 7.12
C LEU A 167 11.46 5.45 8.28
N TYR A 168 10.53 4.51 8.49
CA TYR A 168 10.64 3.52 9.54
C TYR A 168 11.94 2.71 9.43
N THR A 169 12.25 2.21 8.24
CA THR A 169 13.43 1.37 8.01
C THR A 169 14.73 2.15 8.22
N SER A 170 14.79 3.43 7.79
CA SER A 170 16.00 4.27 7.98
C SER A 170 16.37 4.46 9.44
N GLU A 171 15.40 4.32 10.35
CA GLU A 171 15.57 4.45 11.80
C GLU A 171 15.63 3.09 12.51
N ASN A 172 15.21 1.98 11.86
CA ASN A 172 14.99 0.66 12.47
C ASN A 172 15.54 -0.51 11.61
N ASN A 173 16.72 -0.38 11.01
CA ASN A 173 17.33 -1.43 10.18
C ASN A 173 17.47 -2.80 10.89
N ASN A 174 17.60 -2.78 12.22
CA ASN A 174 17.72 -3.99 13.04
C ASN A 174 16.39 -4.78 13.15
N ARG A 175 15.27 -4.23 12.72
CA ARG A 175 13.93 -4.84 12.74
C ARG A 175 13.41 -5.23 11.36
N VAL A 176 14.04 -4.73 10.30
CA VAL A 176 13.68 -5.01 8.91
C VAL A 176 14.68 -5.95 8.29
N ASN A 177 14.19 -7.04 7.68
CA ASN A 177 15.01 -8.02 6.98
C ASN A 177 15.23 -7.61 5.52
N ARG A 178 14.15 -7.24 4.82
CA ARG A 178 14.16 -6.70 3.45
C ARG A 178 13.07 -5.65 3.32
N LEU A 179 13.32 -4.65 2.49
CA LEU A 179 12.38 -3.57 2.18
C LEU A 179 11.92 -3.65 0.72
N VAL A 180 10.61 -3.52 0.48
CA VAL A 180 10.06 -3.38 -0.87
C VAL A 180 9.33 -2.04 -0.96
N LEU A 181 9.72 -1.21 -1.92
CA LEU A 181 9.13 0.09 -2.22
C LEU A 181 8.40 -0.01 -3.56
N TYR A 182 7.07 -0.19 -3.53
CA TYR A 182 6.24 -0.33 -4.72
C TYR A 182 5.60 1.00 -5.10
N ALA A 183 5.86 1.49 -6.31
CA ALA A 183 5.45 2.79 -6.82
C ALA A 183 5.84 3.95 -5.88
N PRO A 184 7.14 4.13 -5.56
CA PRO A 184 7.58 5.03 -4.52
C PRO A 184 7.29 6.49 -4.85
N GLN A 185 6.97 7.25 -3.80
CA GLN A 185 7.00 8.71 -3.82
C GLN A 185 8.44 9.17 -3.55
N TRP A 186 8.91 10.13 -4.33
CA TRP A 186 10.23 10.72 -4.18
C TRP A 186 10.24 12.21 -4.51
N ILE A 187 11.35 12.87 -4.26
CA ILE A 187 11.60 14.27 -4.57
C ILE A 187 11.30 14.50 -6.05
N ARG A 188 10.50 15.52 -6.34
CA ARG A 188 10.19 15.91 -7.71
C ARG A 188 11.32 16.79 -8.23
N THR A 189 11.80 16.49 -9.42
CA THR A 189 12.78 17.31 -10.15
C THR A 189 12.13 18.55 -10.78
N GLU A 190 10.83 18.44 -11.11
CA GLU A 190 10.05 19.55 -11.67
C GLU A 190 9.32 20.29 -10.56
N PRO A 191 9.47 21.62 -10.44
CA PRO A 191 8.69 22.41 -9.51
C PRO A 191 7.18 22.24 -9.78
N ARG A 192 6.40 21.99 -8.75
CA ARG A 192 4.96 22.09 -8.88
C ARG A 192 4.58 23.58 -8.99
N ALA A 193 3.62 23.88 -9.86
CA ALA A 193 3.00 25.20 -9.86
C ALA A 193 2.55 25.57 -8.43
N PRO A 194 2.82 26.78 -7.94
CA PRO A 194 2.35 27.22 -6.65
C PRO A 194 0.85 26.98 -6.50
N ALA A 195 0.41 26.59 -5.31
CA ALA A 195 -1.02 26.56 -5.03
C ALA A 195 -1.60 27.96 -5.35
N ALA A 196 -2.82 28.01 -5.88
CA ALA A 196 -3.48 29.29 -6.11
C ALA A 196 -3.43 30.13 -4.83
N ALA A 197 -3.10 31.44 -4.95
CA ALA A 197 -2.92 32.33 -3.80
C ALA A 197 -4.13 32.33 -2.84
N ASN A 198 -5.31 31.98 -3.35
CA ASN A 198 -6.56 31.90 -2.59
C ASN A 198 -7.03 30.46 -2.33
N ALA A 199 -6.15 29.45 -2.50
CA ALA A 199 -6.53 28.09 -2.17
C ALA A 199 -6.78 27.98 -0.65
N PRO A 200 -7.91 27.38 -0.22
CA PRO A 200 -8.17 27.18 1.19
C PRO A 200 -7.05 26.30 1.79
N PRO A 201 -6.68 26.54 3.06
CA PRO A 201 -5.71 25.71 3.74
C PRO A 201 -6.17 24.24 3.76
N LEU A 202 -5.21 23.33 3.74
CA LEU A 202 -5.50 21.89 3.89
C LEU A 202 -6.14 21.67 5.26
N GLY A 203 -7.34 21.07 5.25
CA GLY A 203 -8.00 20.63 6.48
C GLY A 203 -7.47 19.28 6.96
N ALA A 204 -8.06 18.74 8.03
CA ALA A 204 -7.66 17.49 8.66
C ALA A 204 -7.67 16.29 7.71
N TYR A 205 -8.69 16.20 6.89
CA TYR A 205 -8.89 15.12 5.92
C TYR A 205 -9.54 15.66 4.64
N ARG A 206 -9.55 14.85 3.61
CA ARG A 206 -10.25 15.09 2.34
C ARG A 206 -11.38 14.10 2.14
N LEU A 207 -12.36 14.52 1.37
CA LEU A 207 -13.46 13.69 0.89
C LEU A 207 -13.15 13.21 -0.53
N VAL A 208 -13.32 11.93 -0.76
CA VAL A 208 -13.04 11.28 -2.05
C VAL A 208 -14.31 10.61 -2.56
N SER A 209 -14.79 10.98 -3.76
CA SER A 209 -15.89 10.33 -4.44
C SER A 209 -15.41 9.11 -5.23
N LYS A 210 -16.31 8.17 -5.54
CA LYS A 210 -16.01 7.04 -6.42
C LYS A 210 -15.62 7.52 -7.82
N ASP A 211 -16.29 8.58 -8.32
CA ASP A 211 -15.98 9.14 -9.64
C ASP A 211 -14.56 9.72 -9.70
N SER A 212 -14.15 10.51 -8.68
CA SER A 212 -12.79 11.04 -8.62
C SER A 212 -11.72 9.94 -8.50
N ALA A 213 -12.06 8.83 -7.87
CA ALA A 213 -11.19 7.67 -7.80
C ALA A 213 -11.07 6.98 -9.18
N ARG A 214 -12.19 6.82 -9.91
CA ARG A 214 -12.20 6.27 -11.27
C ARG A 214 -11.39 7.13 -12.23
N GLU A 215 -11.59 8.44 -12.20
CA GLU A 215 -10.81 9.39 -12.99
C GLU A 215 -9.31 9.28 -12.70
N ARG A 216 -8.95 9.13 -11.43
CA ARG A 216 -7.55 8.96 -11.02
C ARG A 216 -6.93 7.67 -11.53
N TRP A 217 -7.67 6.56 -11.53
CA TRP A 217 -7.19 5.27 -12.06
C TRP A 217 -6.93 5.34 -13.57
N LEU A 218 -7.75 6.11 -14.29
CA LEU A 218 -7.70 6.25 -15.74
C LEU A 218 -6.87 7.47 -16.20
N LYS A 219 -6.27 8.21 -15.27
CA LYS A 219 -5.51 9.41 -15.62
C LYS A 219 -4.32 9.10 -16.50
N GLY A 220 -4.27 9.74 -17.67
CA GLY A 220 -3.18 9.55 -18.66
C GLY A 220 -3.34 8.31 -19.53
N VAL A 221 -4.42 7.54 -19.37
CA VAL A 221 -4.76 6.41 -20.23
C VAL A 221 -5.47 6.94 -21.47
N PRO A 222 -5.02 6.57 -22.71
CA PRO A 222 -5.74 6.89 -23.92
C PRO A 222 -7.18 6.39 -23.90
N GLU A 223 -8.13 7.13 -24.50
CA GLU A 223 -9.56 6.84 -24.40
C GLU A 223 -9.90 5.43 -24.92
N ASP A 224 -9.27 5.06 -26.03
CA ASP A 224 -9.42 3.73 -26.68
C ASP A 224 -8.85 2.56 -25.87
N LYS A 225 -8.14 2.84 -24.76
CA LYS A 225 -7.52 1.84 -23.87
C LYS A 225 -8.14 1.76 -22.49
N LYS A 226 -9.05 2.65 -22.16
CA LYS A 226 -9.63 2.69 -20.81
C LYS A 226 -10.43 1.44 -20.46
N SER A 227 -11.21 0.92 -21.42
CA SER A 227 -12.00 -0.31 -21.23
C SER A 227 -11.14 -1.55 -21.01
N ASP A 228 -9.95 -1.59 -21.67
CA ASP A 228 -9.05 -2.73 -21.59
C ASP A 228 -8.28 -2.74 -20.23
N LEU A 229 -8.08 -1.56 -19.64
CA LEU A 229 -7.32 -1.43 -18.41
C LEU A 229 -8.11 -1.86 -17.18
N ILE A 230 -9.39 -1.57 -17.14
CA ILE A 230 -10.27 -1.93 -16.01
C ILE A 230 -11.38 -2.83 -16.52
N PRO A 231 -11.30 -4.15 -16.31
CA PRO A 231 -12.37 -5.06 -16.67
C PRO A 231 -13.71 -4.65 -16.05
N PRO A 232 -14.85 -4.89 -16.73
CA PRO A 232 -16.16 -4.56 -16.23
C PRO A 232 -16.41 -5.09 -14.80
N GLY A 233 -16.97 -4.26 -13.94
CA GLY A 233 -17.31 -4.60 -12.54
C GLY A 233 -16.15 -4.56 -11.53
N ILE A 234 -14.89 -4.62 -11.97
CA ILE A 234 -13.73 -4.63 -11.06
C ILE A 234 -13.64 -3.34 -10.25
N PHE A 235 -13.76 -2.19 -10.92
CA PHE A 235 -13.71 -0.91 -10.21
C PHE A 235 -14.86 -0.76 -9.22
N ASP A 236 -16.08 -1.14 -9.61
CA ASP A 236 -17.26 -0.98 -8.77
C ASP A 236 -17.18 -1.87 -7.53
N ALA A 237 -16.79 -3.15 -7.70
CA ALA A 237 -16.56 -4.06 -6.59
C ALA A 237 -15.48 -3.55 -5.62
N TRP A 238 -14.37 -3.03 -6.15
CA TRP A 238 -13.32 -2.43 -5.34
C TRP A 238 -13.79 -1.15 -4.63
N ALA A 239 -14.51 -0.28 -5.33
CA ALA A 239 -15.01 0.97 -4.77
C ALA A 239 -16.03 0.71 -3.68
N ASP A 240 -16.98 -0.21 -3.89
CA ASP A 240 -17.97 -0.58 -2.89
C ASP A 240 -17.32 -1.11 -1.62
N ALA A 241 -16.38 -2.06 -1.75
CA ALA A 241 -15.63 -2.58 -0.63
C ALA A 241 -14.82 -1.49 0.09
N THR A 242 -14.19 -0.57 -0.67
CA THR A 242 -13.35 0.50 -0.11
C THR A 242 -14.17 1.53 0.65
N TRP A 243 -15.31 2.01 0.08
CA TRP A 243 -16.16 3.00 0.76
C TRP A 243 -16.85 2.40 1.98
N ALA A 244 -17.15 1.10 1.97
CA ALA A 244 -17.71 0.40 3.13
C ALA A 244 -16.75 0.35 4.33
N THR A 245 -15.45 0.57 4.14
CA THR A 245 -14.48 0.64 5.25
C THR A 245 -14.60 1.92 6.07
N ASP A 246 -15.21 2.98 5.54
CA ASP A 246 -15.47 4.20 6.28
C ASP A 246 -16.92 4.21 6.77
N PRO A 247 -17.18 4.11 8.10
CA PRO A 247 -18.54 4.02 8.64
C PRO A 247 -19.40 5.24 8.36
N ASP A 248 -18.78 6.37 8.01
CA ASP A 248 -19.48 7.61 7.69
C ASP A 248 -19.59 7.89 6.18
N SER A 249 -19.08 7.00 5.34
CA SER A 249 -19.06 7.22 3.88
C SER A 249 -20.46 7.46 3.31
N SER A 250 -21.47 6.74 3.82
CA SER A 250 -22.87 6.84 3.37
C SER A 250 -23.65 8.02 3.97
N LYS A 251 -23.05 8.78 4.91
CA LYS A 251 -23.68 9.99 5.47
C LYS A 251 -23.77 11.15 4.47
N GLN A 252 -23.10 11.01 3.33
CA GLN A 252 -23.13 11.98 2.24
C GLN A 252 -23.73 11.35 0.98
N ASN A 253 -24.34 12.17 0.14
CA ASN A 253 -24.89 11.77 -1.16
C ASN A 253 -24.29 12.64 -2.27
N PRO A 254 -23.44 12.09 -3.17
CA PRO A 254 -23.00 10.70 -3.19
C PRO A 254 -22.10 10.32 -1.99
N PRO A 255 -21.95 9.01 -1.71
CA PRO A 255 -21.08 8.54 -0.64
C PRO A 255 -19.63 8.99 -0.82
N MET A 256 -19.00 9.43 0.27
CA MET A 256 -17.64 9.97 0.26
C MET A 256 -16.74 9.20 1.22
N LEU A 257 -15.53 8.83 0.78
CA LEU A 257 -14.52 8.25 1.61
C LEU A 257 -13.68 9.37 2.25
N ARG A 258 -13.48 9.32 3.56
CA ARG A 258 -12.59 10.26 4.27
C ARG A 258 -11.15 9.72 4.28
N ALA A 259 -10.20 10.55 3.90
CA ALA A 259 -8.78 10.20 3.93
C ALA A 259 -7.95 11.33 4.56
N PRO A 260 -7.14 11.06 5.61
CA PRO A 260 -6.29 12.06 6.26
C PRO A 260 -5.42 12.84 5.29
N ASN A 261 -5.18 14.12 5.59
CA ASN A 261 -4.42 15.03 4.74
C ASN A 261 -2.95 15.21 5.14
N GLY A 262 -2.45 14.56 6.20
CA GLY A 262 -1.04 14.64 6.59
C GLY A 262 -0.10 14.26 5.45
N VAL A 263 -0.46 13.26 4.62
CA VAL A 263 0.31 12.93 3.41
C VAL A 263 0.36 14.07 2.39
N ALA A 264 -0.71 14.84 2.24
CA ALA A 264 -0.75 15.97 1.31
C ALA A 264 0.11 17.13 1.82
N GLU A 265 0.11 17.37 3.12
CA GLU A 265 0.99 18.34 3.79
C GLU A 265 2.46 17.93 3.68
N ASP A 266 2.79 16.66 3.97
CA ASP A 266 4.15 16.13 3.82
C ASP A 266 4.63 16.22 2.37
N ASN A 267 3.76 15.92 1.39
CA ASN A 267 4.09 16.05 -0.01
C ASN A 267 4.42 17.50 -0.38
N ALA A 268 3.68 18.46 0.16
CA ALA A 268 3.95 19.89 -0.07
C ALA A 268 5.25 20.35 0.60
N ASN A 269 5.50 19.92 1.83
CA ASN A 269 6.63 20.38 2.65
C ASN A 269 7.96 19.72 2.30
N TYR A 270 7.90 18.50 1.73
CA TYR A 270 9.08 17.68 1.43
C TYR A 270 9.22 17.40 -0.07
N TRP A 271 8.45 16.47 -0.61
CA TRP A 271 8.68 15.92 -1.95
C TRP A 271 8.56 16.96 -3.07
N THR A 272 7.55 17.85 -3.00
CA THR A 272 7.39 18.94 -3.98
C THR A 272 8.24 20.17 -3.66
N ALA A 273 8.71 20.28 -2.43
CA ALA A 273 9.67 21.31 -2.02
C ALA A 273 11.14 20.93 -2.31
N GLY A 274 11.37 19.79 -2.97
CA GLY A 274 12.73 19.31 -3.26
C GLY A 274 13.49 18.81 -2.04
N LYS A 275 12.78 18.45 -0.95
CA LYS A 275 13.37 17.99 0.32
C LYS A 275 13.00 16.55 0.58
N ALA A 276 13.94 15.75 1.03
CA ALA A 276 13.66 14.40 1.51
C ALA A 276 13.02 14.43 2.90
N LEU A 277 12.00 13.61 3.13
CA LEU A 277 11.37 13.46 4.44
C LEU A 277 12.24 12.60 5.38
N TYR A 278 13.03 11.70 4.83
CA TYR A 278 14.02 10.88 5.54
C TYR A 278 15.28 10.74 4.71
N ASP A 279 16.37 10.37 5.33
CA ASP A 279 17.66 10.12 4.67
C ASP A 279 17.72 8.66 4.18
N PRO A 280 17.61 8.40 2.87
CA PRO A 280 17.62 7.05 2.33
C PRO A 280 19.00 6.36 2.47
N THR A 281 20.08 7.11 2.66
CA THR A 281 21.42 6.53 2.85
C THR A 281 21.55 5.78 4.17
N LYS A 282 20.61 6.02 5.11
CA LYS A 282 20.52 5.29 6.36
C LYS A 282 19.85 3.92 6.23
N ILE A 283 19.27 3.58 5.09
CA ILE A 283 18.71 2.25 4.84
C ILE A 283 19.84 1.31 4.46
N SER A 284 20.15 0.37 5.34
CA SER A 284 21.23 -0.61 5.13
C SER A 284 20.74 -2.03 4.81
N VAL A 285 19.41 -2.23 4.73
CA VAL A 285 18.83 -3.53 4.40
C VAL A 285 18.68 -3.70 2.89
N PRO A 286 18.67 -4.94 2.35
CA PRO A 286 18.38 -5.19 0.95
C PRO A 286 17.04 -4.58 0.57
N THR A 287 17.03 -3.73 -0.46
CA THR A 287 15.85 -2.96 -0.86
C THR A 287 15.52 -3.21 -2.31
N LEU A 288 14.26 -3.59 -2.58
CA LEU A 288 13.70 -3.71 -3.93
C LEU A 288 12.83 -2.49 -4.21
N ILE A 289 13.10 -1.80 -5.31
CA ILE A 289 12.28 -0.68 -5.80
C ILE A 289 11.55 -1.14 -7.05
N LEU A 290 10.21 -1.13 -6.98
CA LEU A 290 9.33 -1.42 -8.11
C LEU A 290 8.68 -0.11 -8.57
N GLN A 291 9.20 0.46 -9.65
CA GLN A 291 8.68 1.70 -10.22
C GLN A 291 7.74 1.41 -11.39
N ILE A 292 6.56 2.03 -11.38
CA ILE A 292 5.63 2.01 -12.50
C ILE A 292 5.97 3.19 -13.40
N CYS A 293 6.49 2.91 -14.61
CA CYS A 293 6.70 3.95 -15.62
C CYS A 293 5.36 4.33 -16.26
N GLN A 294 4.91 5.55 -16.09
CA GLN A 294 3.70 6.08 -16.75
C GLN A 294 3.85 6.25 -18.27
N ALA A 295 5.07 6.22 -18.80
CA ALA A 295 5.33 6.58 -20.21
C ALA A 295 5.40 5.40 -21.20
N THR A 296 5.64 4.18 -20.75
CA THR A 296 5.66 2.99 -21.60
C THR A 296 5.48 1.75 -20.73
N TRP A 297 4.58 0.88 -21.12
CA TRP A 297 4.32 -0.45 -20.57
C TRP A 297 5.52 -1.42 -20.70
N ARG A 298 6.75 -0.92 -20.64
CA ARG A 298 7.98 -1.71 -20.77
C ARG A 298 9.07 -1.20 -19.86
N ARG A 299 9.23 -1.81 -18.70
CA ARG A 299 10.50 -2.19 -18.03
C ARG A 299 10.33 -2.28 -16.53
N VAL A 300 10.43 -3.48 -16.02
CA VAL A 300 10.85 -3.74 -14.64
C VAL A 300 12.37 -3.54 -14.63
N ILE A 301 12.87 -2.60 -13.87
CA ILE A 301 14.31 -2.43 -13.64
C ILE A 301 14.61 -3.06 -12.29
N LEU A 302 15.31 -4.18 -12.32
CA LEU A 302 15.95 -4.76 -11.13
C LEU A 302 17.29 -4.05 -10.97
N LEU A 303 17.45 -3.30 -9.91
CA LEU A 303 18.76 -2.80 -9.46
C LEU A 303 19.27 -3.79 -8.41
N SER A 304 20.36 -4.45 -8.74
CA SER A 304 21.12 -5.36 -7.86
C SER A 304 21.99 -4.58 -6.89
#